data_857ef71ffab02e32f983e53f8644ce5d
#
_entry.id   857ef71ffab02e32f983e53f8644ce5d
#
_cell.length_a   1.000
_cell.length_b   1.000
_cell.length_c   1.000
_cell.angle_alpha   90.00
_cell.angle_beta   90.00
_cell.angle_gamma   90.00
#
_symmetry.space_group_name_H-M   'P 1'
#
loop_
_entity.id
_entity.type
_entity.pdbx_description
1 polymer ?
#
loop_
_entity_poly.entity_id
_entity_poly.type
_entity_poly.pdbx_seq_one_letter_code
_entity_poly.pdbx_strand_id
1 'polypeptide(L)'
;MTIEQFQEIMMYGSKEEKIKAIEALANSGDPKTISLFVTALDDKDIEVRGEAFSSLVLNENDISDILVEALKSPAKNVRGYAVLVLANRNDKNAIPEIVKLTDDQSAMVRSCAVGALGYLKAVQALDSIRKCLEDPNIEVKKSAIKSAIDVGDRSLLTKLDKLAKENDPEINSLLVLAKNNL
;
A
#
# COMPACT_ATOMS: atom_id res chain seq x y z
N MET A 1 -17.24 24.17 -4.81
CA MET A 1 -17.56 23.06 -5.74
C MET A 1 -18.54 22.15 -5.05
N THR A 2 -19.65 21.78 -5.71
CA THR A 2 -20.60 20.79 -5.16
C THR A 2 -20.08 19.37 -5.41
N ILE A 3 -20.64 18.39 -4.70
CA ILE A 3 -20.25 16.98 -4.90
C ILE A 3 -20.60 16.48 -6.30
N GLU A 4 -21.70 16.94 -6.87
CA GLU A 4 -22.12 16.61 -8.24
C GLU A 4 -21.14 17.15 -9.28
N GLN A 5 -20.69 18.40 -9.11
CA GLN A 5 -19.67 18.99 -9.97
C GLN A 5 -18.35 18.23 -9.86
N PHE A 6 -17.97 17.82 -8.64
CA PHE A 6 -16.77 17.02 -8.43
C PHE A 6 -16.86 15.65 -9.12
N GLN A 7 -18.00 14.97 -9.00
CA GLN A 7 -18.24 13.69 -9.68
C GLN A 7 -18.15 13.82 -11.20
N GLU A 8 -18.74 14.88 -11.77
CA GLU A 8 -18.69 15.15 -13.21
C GLU A 8 -17.25 15.37 -13.69
N ILE A 9 -16.47 16.18 -12.95
CA ILE A 9 -15.04 16.40 -13.26
C ILE A 9 -14.25 15.08 -13.17
N MET A 10 -14.45 14.30 -12.13
CA MET A 10 -13.74 13.02 -11.97
C MET A 10 -14.09 12.03 -13.08
N MET A 11 -15.29 12.09 -13.65
CA MET A 11 -15.75 11.20 -14.71
C MET A 11 -15.30 11.65 -16.11
N TYR A 12 -15.40 12.94 -16.40
CA TYR A 12 -15.26 13.46 -17.77
C TYR A 12 -14.17 14.53 -17.92
N GLY A 13 -13.65 15.05 -16.84
CA GLY A 13 -12.65 16.13 -16.87
C GLY A 13 -11.30 15.70 -17.43
N SER A 14 -10.55 16.69 -17.91
CA SER A 14 -9.14 16.53 -18.24
C SER A 14 -8.32 16.17 -16.99
N LYS A 15 -7.08 15.72 -17.21
CA LYS A 15 -6.14 15.45 -16.13
C LYS A 15 -6.00 16.67 -15.19
N GLU A 16 -5.79 17.83 -15.76
CA GLU A 16 -5.58 19.08 -15.03
C GLU A 16 -6.82 19.50 -14.21
N GLU A 17 -8.03 19.29 -14.77
CA GLU A 17 -9.27 19.56 -14.04
C GLU A 17 -9.47 18.61 -12.88
N LYS A 18 -9.18 17.32 -13.06
CA LYS A 18 -9.26 16.32 -12.00
C LYS A 18 -8.31 16.64 -10.85
N ILE A 19 -7.03 16.93 -11.15
CA ILE A 19 -6.03 17.28 -10.14
C ILE A 19 -6.49 18.50 -9.34
N LYS A 20 -6.87 19.60 -10.02
CA LYS A 20 -7.36 20.81 -9.35
C LYS A 20 -8.60 20.55 -8.49
N ALA A 21 -9.49 19.67 -8.94
CA ALA A 21 -10.70 19.34 -8.19
C ALA A 21 -10.37 18.51 -6.93
N ILE A 22 -9.41 17.59 -6.99
CA ILE A 22 -8.91 16.84 -5.84
C ILE A 22 -8.22 17.79 -4.84
N GLU A 23 -7.30 18.65 -5.30
CA GLU A 23 -6.63 19.65 -4.48
C GLU A 23 -7.61 20.55 -3.74
N ALA A 24 -8.65 21.03 -4.44
CA ALA A 24 -9.66 21.92 -3.87
C ALA A 24 -10.49 21.27 -2.74
N LEU A 25 -10.57 19.95 -2.68
CA LEU A 25 -11.32 19.19 -1.70
C LEU A 25 -10.43 18.31 -0.79
N ALA A 26 -9.10 18.43 -0.86
CA ALA A 26 -8.15 17.57 -0.16
C ALA A 26 -8.41 17.45 1.35
N ASN A 27 -8.90 18.52 2.00
CA ASN A 27 -9.21 18.53 3.43
C ASN A 27 -10.67 18.16 3.75
N SER A 28 -11.45 17.70 2.76
CA SER A 28 -12.82 17.28 2.99
C SER A 28 -12.89 16.05 3.89
N GLY A 29 -13.81 16.08 4.87
CA GLY A 29 -14.20 14.89 5.65
C GLY A 29 -15.49 14.23 5.14
N ASP A 30 -16.05 14.72 4.03
CA ASP A 30 -17.28 14.17 3.47
C ASP A 30 -17.03 12.77 2.89
N PRO A 31 -17.77 11.73 3.34
CA PRO A 31 -17.54 10.35 2.91
C PRO A 31 -17.65 10.12 1.40
N LYS A 32 -18.52 10.89 0.71
CA LYS A 32 -18.67 10.77 -0.75
C LYS A 32 -17.43 11.32 -1.46
N THR A 33 -16.91 12.45 -1.01
CA THR A 33 -15.67 13.03 -1.53
C THR A 33 -14.49 12.08 -1.34
N ILE A 34 -14.34 11.51 -0.15
CA ILE A 34 -13.29 10.53 0.13
C ILE A 34 -13.42 9.28 -0.74
N SER A 35 -14.66 8.79 -0.95
CA SER A 35 -14.90 7.64 -1.84
C SER A 35 -14.50 7.94 -3.30
N LEU A 36 -14.65 9.17 -3.76
CA LEU A 36 -14.19 9.59 -5.09
C LEU A 36 -12.66 9.65 -5.16
N PHE A 37 -11.97 10.12 -4.11
CA PHE A 37 -10.51 10.03 -4.05
C PHE A 37 -10.02 8.58 -4.07
N VAL A 38 -10.68 7.68 -3.34
CA VAL A 38 -10.39 6.24 -3.38
C VAL A 38 -10.58 5.68 -4.79
N THR A 39 -11.65 6.07 -5.48
CA THR A 39 -11.88 5.65 -6.88
C THR A 39 -10.78 6.18 -7.81
N ALA A 40 -10.31 7.41 -7.58
CA ALA A 40 -9.24 8.04 -8.35
C ALA A 40 -7.87 7.33 -8.19
N LEU A 41 -7.68 6.47 -7.20
CA LEU A 41 -6.50 5.60 -7.09
C LEU A 41 -6.38 4.60 -8.24
N ASP A 42 -7.43 4.41 -9.05
CA ASP A 42 -7.41 3.59 -10.27
C ASP A 42 -7.58 4.44 -11.55
N ASP A 43 -7.43 5.76 -11.48
CA ASP A 43 -7.48 6.61 -12.68
C ASP A 43 -6.41 6.17 -13.70
N LYS A 44 -6.72 6.32 -14.97
CA LYS A 44 -5.79 6.00 -16.06
C LYS A 44 -4.51 6.84 -16.01
N ASP A 45 -4.58 8.06 -15.50
CA ASP A 45 -3.47 8.99 -15.40
C ASP A 45 -2.74 8.82 -14.05
N ILE A 46 -1.41 8.66 -14.10
CA ILE A 46 -0.59 8.45 -12.91
C ILE A 46 -0.54 9.69 -12.00
N GLU A 47 -0.63 10.89 -12.57
CA GLU A 47 -0.59 12.13 -11.80
C GLU A 47 -1.91 12.30 -11.00
N VAL A 48 -3.06 11.93 -11.61
CA VAL A 48 -4.36 11.91 -10.90
C VAL A 48 -4.33 10.90 -9.74
N ARG A 49 -3.80 9.69 -9.99
CA ARG A 49 -3.61 8.70 -8.90
C ARG A 49 -2.72 9.24 -7.79
N GLY A 50 -1.62 9.91 -8.16
CA GLY A 50 -0.66 10.50 -7.22
C GLY A 50 -1.30 11.59 -6.36
N GLU A 51 -2.11 12.47 -6.97
CA GLU A 51 -2.81 13.52 -6.23
C GLU A 51 -3.86 12.96 -5.28
N ALA A 52 -4.65 11.99 -5.74
CA ALA A 52 -5.62 11.31 -4.89
C ALA A 52 -4.93 10.59 -3.70
N PHE A 53 -3.81 9.92 -3.95
CA PHE A 53 -3.02 9.28 -2.91
C PHE A 53 -2.51 10.29 -1.87
N SER A 54 -1.88 11.38 -2.33
CA SER A 54 -1.36 12.43 -1.47
C SER A 54 -2.47 13.07 -0.62
N SER A 55 -3.61 13.39 -1.24
CA SER A 55 -4.76 13.93 -0.54
C SER A 55 -5.30 12.99 0.53
N LEU A 56 -5.40 11.67 0.26
CA LEU A 56 -5.84 10.69 1.25
C LEU A 56 -4.84 10.52 2.40
N VAL A 57 -3.53 10.54 2.11
CA VAL A 57 -2.48 10.43 3.14
C VAL A 57 -2.48 11.63 4.07
N LEU A 58 -2.59 12.84 3.51
CA LEU A 58 -2.50 14.10 4.25
C LEU A 58 -3.83 14.54 4.88
N ASN A 59 -4.94 13.89 4.55
CA ASN A 59 -6.25 14.22 5.10
C ASN A 59 -6.27 13.98 6.62
N GLU A 60 -6.60 15.00 7.40
CA GLU A 60 -6.60 14.94 8.88
C GLU A 60 -7.87 14.34 9.48
N ASN A 61 -8.92 14.12 8.65
CA ASN A 61 -10.16 13.53 9.12
C ASN A 61 -10.02 12.01 9.36
N ASP A 62 -10.91 11.45 10.16
CA ASP A 62 -11.01 10.01 10.33
C ASP A 62 -11.71 9.39 9.12
N ILE A 63 -10.91 8.80 8.24
CA ILE A 63 -11.34 8.15 6.99
C ILE A 63 -10.97 6.66 6.96
N SER A 64 -10.55 6.10 8.09
CA SER A 64 -10.03 4.74 8.19
C SER A 64 -11.02 3.69 7.71
N ASP A 65 -12.31 3.80 8.07
CA ASP A 65 -13.33 2.83 7.66
C ASP A 65 -13.50 2.79 6.12
N ILE A 66 -13.45 3.95 5.47
CA ILE A 66 -13.55 4.04 3.99
C ILE A 66 -12.33 3.38 3.34
N LEU A 67 -11.14 3.62 3.89
CA LEU A 67 -9.90 3.02 3.38
C LEU A 67 -9.86 1.51 3.60
N VAL A 68 -10.34 1.02 4.75
CA VAL A 68 -10.45 -0.42 5.04
C VAL A 68 -11.45 -1.09 4.07
N GLU A 69 -12.56 -0.45 3.78
CA GLU A 69 -13.51 -0.97 2.78
C GLU A 69 -12.89 -0.99 1.37
N ALA A 70 -12.05 0.00 1.03
CA ALA A 70 -11.32 0.05 -0.24
C ALA A 70 -10.37 -1.15 -0.45
N LEU A 71 -9.94 -1.83 0.62
CA LEU A 71 -9.13 -3.05 0.53
C LEU A 71 -9.88 -4.23 -0.13
N LYS A 72 -11.20 -4.15 -0.25
CA LYS A 72 -12.07 -5.15 -0.91
C LYS A 72 -12.40 -4.78 -2.35
N SER A 73 -11.89 -3.67 -2.86
CA SER A 73 -12.17 -3.19 -4.22
C SER A 73 -11.83 -4.25 -5.28
N PRO A 74 -12.62 -4.39 -6.36
CA PRO A 74 -12.25 -5.23 -7.50
C PRO A 74 -10.99 -4.73 -8.21
N ALA A 75 -10.70 -3.41 -8.16
CA ALA A 75 -9.55 -2.79 -8.80
C ALA A 75 -8.27 -3.01 -7.96
N LYS A 76 -7.27 -3.66 -8.55
CA LYS A 76 -5.99 -3.95 -7.85
C LYS A 76 -5.25 -2.69 -7.41
N ASN A 77 -5.33 -1.61 -8.21
CA ASN A 77 -4.67 -0.36 -7.87
C ASN A 77 -5.31 0.27 -6.62
N VAL A 78 -6.65 0.26 -6.53
CA VAL A 78 -7.35 0.73 -5.33
C VAL A 78 -6.90 -0.06 -4.10
N ARG A 79 -6.91 -1.42 -4.17
CA ARG A 79 -6.48 -2.25 -3.03
C ARG A 79 -5.03 -1.93 -2.61
N GLY A 80 -4.11 -1.92 -3.58
CA GLY A 80 -2.69 -1.69 -3.31
C GLY A 80 -2.41 -0.29 -2.76
N TYR A 81 -2.97 0.75 -3.36
CA TYR A 81 -2.76 2.12 -2.88
C TYR A 81 -3.48 2.39 -1.55
N ALA A 82 -4.68 1.84 -1.32
CA ALA A 82 -5.36 1.96 -0.03
C ALA A 82 -4.53 1.35 1.12
N VAL A 83 -3.88 0.20 0.90
CA VAL A 83 -2.90 -0.36 1.85
C VAL A 83 -1.79 0.65 2.17
N LEU A 84 -1.21 1.28 1.14
CA LEU A 84 -0.12 2.24 1.33
C LEU A 84 -0.61 3.52 2.04
N VAL A 85 -1.83 3.99 1.75
CA VAL A 85 -2.44 5.13 2.47
C VAL A 85 -2.60 4.79 3.95
N LEU A 86 -3.19 3.64 4.29
CA LEU A 86 -3.36 3.19 5.68
C LEU A 86 -2.02 3.09 6.42
N ALA A 87 -0.99 2.54 5.76
CA ALA A 87 0.35 2.45 6.33
C ALA A 87 0.96 3.84 6.59
N ASN A 88 0.89 4.76 5.61
CA ASN A 88 1.42 6.11 5.76
C ASN A 88 0.68 6.92 6.84
N ARG A 89 -0.60 6.66 7.03
CA ARG A 89 -1.38 7.22 8.14
C ARG A 89 -1.10 6.54 9.50
N ASN A 90 -0.22 5.54 9.53
CA ASN A 90 0.10 4.72 10.70
C ASN A 90 -1.14 4.07 11.33
N ASP A 91 -2.10 3.65 10.50
CA ASP A 91 -3.32 2.99 10.97
C ASP A 91 -3.07 1.52 11.30
N LYS A 92 -2.69 1.28 12.55
CA LYS A 92 -2.42 -0.08 13.05
C LYS A 92 -3.67 -0.94 13.21
N ASN A 93 -4.85 -0.32 13.27
CA ASN A 93 -6.11 -1.06 13.36
C ASN A 93 -6.43 -1.79 12.04
N ALA A 94 -5.90 -1.32 10.92
CA ALA A 94 -6.05 -1.97 9.63
C ALA A 94 -5.16 -3.21 9.42
N ILE A 95 -4.21 -3.49 10.32
CA ILE A 95 -3.26 -4.61 10.16
C ILE A 95 -3.97 -5.96 9.88
N PRO A 96 -5.04 -6.37 10.57
CA PRO A 96 -5.71 -7.64 10.27
C PRO A 96 -6.25 -7.73 8.85
N GLU A 97 -6.75 -6.62 8.29
CA GLU A 97 -7.25 -6.57 6.92
C GLU A 97 -6.09 -6.53 5.91
N ILE A 98 -5.01 -5.81 6.21
CA ILE A 98 -3.79 -5.78 5.38
C ILE A 98 -3.15 -7.19 5.31
N VAL A 99 -3.15 -7.96 6.41
CA VAL A 99 -2.65 -9.34 6.43
C VAL A 99 -3.37 -10.21 5.40
N LYS A 100 -4.68 -10.07 5.22
CA LYS A 100 -5.43 -10.84 4.21
C LYS A 100 -4.93 -10.58 2.78
N LEU A 101 -4.45 -9.37 2.50
CA LEU A 101 -3.94 -8.99 1.19
C LEU A 101 -2.52 -9.50 0.89
N THR A 102 -1.84 -10.11 1.84
CA THR A 102 -0.60 -10.85 1.55
C THR A 102 -0.84 -12.10 0.69
N ASP A 103 -2.10 -12.52 0.55
CA ASP A 103 -2.57 -13.62 -0.30
C ASP A 103 -3.36 -13.13 -1.53
N ASP A 104 -3.32 -11.83 -1.86
CA ASP A 104 -4.03 -11.28 -3.01
C ASP A 104 -3.56 -11.92 -4.33
N GLN A 105 -4.48 -12.07 -5.28
CA GLN A 105 -4.16 -12.58 -6.61
C GLN A 105 -3.12 -11.73 -7.37
N SER A 106 -3.05 -10.42 -7.09
CA SER A 106 -2.11 -9.48 -7.70
C SER A 106 -0.81 -9.42 -6.90
N ALA A 107 0.31 -9.74 -7.53
CA ALA A 107 1.64 -9.61 -6.91
C ALA A 107 1.91 -8.17 -6.42
N MET A 108 1.42 -7.16 -7.15
CA MET A 108 1.55 -5.76 -6.74
C MET A 108 0.84 -5.52 -5.41
N VAL A 109 -0.38 -6.04 -5.22
CA VAL A 109 -1.12 -5.88 -3.96
C VAL A 109 -0.43 -6.65 -2.82
N ARG A 110 0.03 -7.89 -3.06
CA ARG A 110 0.80 -8.66 -2.06
C ARG A 110 2.06 -7.91 -1.63
N SER A 111 2.80 -7.32 -2.59
CA SER A 111 4.00 -6.52 -2.30
C SER A 111 3.68 -5.28 -1.47
N CYS A 112 2.61 -4.54 -1.81
CA CYS A 112 2.13 -3.42 -1.00
C CYS A 112 1.75 -3.86 0.41
N ALA A 113 1.02 -4.98 0.54
CA ALA A 113 0.55 -5.48 1.82
C ALA A 113 1.71 -5.88 2.73
N VAL A 114 2.63 -6.72 2.24
CA VAL A 114 3.77 -7.13 3.07
C VAL A 114 4.68 -5.95 3.40
N GLY A 115 4.90 -5.01 2.47
CA GLY A 115 5.68 -3.80 2.73
C GLY A 115 5.05 -2.90 3.79
N ALA A 116 3.73 -2.74 3.75
CA ALA A 116 2.97 -1.99 4.76
C ALA A 116 3.09 -2.62 6.16
N LEU A 117 3.06 -3.96 6.26
CA LEU A 117 3.24 -4.66 7.54
C LEU A 117 4.63 -4.40 8.14
N GLY A 118 5.67 -4.35 7.32
CA GLY A 118 7.01 -3.96 7.75
C GLY A 118 7.05 -2.51 8.25
N TYR A 119 6.51 -1.59 7.46
CA TYR A 119 6.45 -0.17 7.80
C TYR A 119 5.72 0.09 9.13
N LEU A 120 4.59 -0.59 9.34
CA LEU A 120 3.80 -0.51 10.58
C LEU A 120 4.45 -1.24 11.77
N LYS A 121 5.59 -1.90 11.58
CA LYS A 121 6.24 -2.74 12.60
C LYS A 121 5.31 -3.81 13.16
N ALA A 122 4.55 -4.47 12.27
CA ALA A 122 3.49 -5.41 12.62
C ALA A 122 4.06 -6.79 13.04
N VAL A 123 4.62 -6.89 14.24
CA VAL A 123 5.18 -8.15 14.77
C VAL A 123 4.14 -9.29 14.84
N GLN A 124 2.87 -8.96 15.00
CA GLN A 124 1.78 -9.93 14.97
C GLN A 124 1.52 -10.54 13.59
N ALA A 125 2.10 -9.96 12.52
CA ALA A 125 1.98 -10.42 11.14
C ALA A 125 3.22 -11.22 10.66
N LEU A 126 4.12 -11.61 11.57
CA LEU A 126 5.38 -12.30 11.23
C LEU A 126 5.18 -13.53 10.36
N ASP A 127 4.14 -14.34 10.60
CA ASP A 127 3.89 -15.54 9.81
C ASP A 127 3.53 -15.20 8.35
N SER A 128 2.75 -14.14 8.12
CA SER A 128 2.43 -13.67 6.78
C SER A 128 3.66 -13.08 6.08
N ILE A 129 4.50 -12.32 6.78
CA ILE A 129 5.76 -11.80 6.25
C ILE A 129 6.68 -12.96 5.85
N ARG A 130 6.85 -13.99 6.71
CA ARG A 130 7.66 -15.17 6.44
C ARG A 130 7.16 -15.98 5.25
N LYS A 131 5.83 -16.09 5.08
CA LYS A 131 5.21 -16.74 3.91
C LYS A 131 5.58 -16.01 2.63
N CYS A 132 5.56 -14.68 2.62
CA CYS A 132 5.91 -13.87 1.46
C CYS A 132 7.40 -13.97 1.05
N LEU A 133 8.30 -14.45 1.92
CA LEU A 133 9.69 -14.77 1.53
C LEU A 133 9.76 -15.92 0.50
N GLU A 134 8.73 -16.73 0.40
CA GLU A 134 8.62 -17.86 -0.53
C GLU A 134 7.70 -17.53 -1.73
N ASP A 135 7.25 -16.26 -1.89
CA ASP A 135 6.36 -15.85 -2.98
C ASP A 135 7.00 -16.12 -4.35
N PRO A 136 6.26 -16.58 -5.36
CA PRO A 136 6.81 -16.78 -6.70
C PRO A 136 7.26 -15.48 -7.38
N ASN A 137 6.76 -14.33 -6.93
CA ASN A 137 7.10 -13.03 -7.49
C ASN A 137 8.28 -12.40 -6.74
N ILE A 138 9.31 -11.98 -7.48
CA ILE A 138 10.55 -11.45 -6.93
C ILE A 138 10.33 -10.14 -6.14
N GLU A 139 9.42 -9.26 -6.58
CA GLU A 139 9.15 -7.99 -5.91
C GLU A 139 8.45 -8.21 -4.56
N VAL A 140 7.60 -9.24 -4.46
CA VAL A 140 6.99 -9.63 -3.18
C VAL A 140 8.06 -10.16 -2.23
N LYS A 141 9.01 -11.01 -2.70
CA LYS A 141 10.15 -11.47 -1.89
C LYS A 141 10.99 -10.31 -1.37
N LYS A 142 11.34 -9.34 -2.22
CA LYS A 142 12.11 -8.14 -1.83
C LYS A 142 11.40 -7.36 -0.72
N SER A 143 10.10 -7.10 -0.90
CA SER A 143 9.28 -6.44 0.11
C SER A 143 9.22 -7.24 1.41
N ALA A 144 9.13 -8.57 1.34
CA ALA A 144 9.10 -9.43 2.51
C ALA A 144 10.44 -9.44 3.27
N ILE A 145 11.58 -9.47 2.56
CA ILE A 145 12.91 -9.39 3.18
C ILE A 145 13.05 -8.06 3.93
N LYS A 146 12.71 -6.94 3.28
CA LYS A 146 12.74 -5.62 3.91
C LYS A 146 11.83 -5.57 5.15
N SER A 147 10.62 -6.09 5.04
CA SER A 147 9.66 -6.12 6.14
C SER A 147 10.13 -6.98 7.31
N ALA A 148 10.76 -8.13 7.04
CA ALA A 148 11.36 -8.99 8.08
C ALA A 148 12.48 -8.25 8.84
N ILE A 149 13.30 -7.47 8.13
CA ILE A 149 14.32 -6.61 8.75
C ILE A 149 13.63 -5.53 9.60
N ASP A 150 12.63 -4.87 9.04
CA ASP A 150 11.91 -3.75 9.69
C ASP A 150 11.20 -4.16 10.98
N VAL A 151 10.68 -5.40 11.06
CA VAL A 151 10.06 -5.94 12.27
C VAL A 151 11.05 -6.65 13.22
N GLY A 152 12.31 -6.81 12.83
CA GLY A 152 13.35 -7.46 13.63
C GLY A 152 13.26 -8.99 13.63
N ASP A 153 12.79 -9.62 12.54
CA ASP A 153 12.68 -11.08 12.46
C ASP A 153 14.04 -11.77 12.22
N ARG A 154 14.70 -12.15 13.30
CA ARG A 154 15.98 -12.88 13.25
C ARG A 154 15.92 -14.23 12.54
N SER A 155 14.73 -14.82 12.40
CA SER A 155 14.60 -16.08 11.66
C SER A 155 14.96 -15.94 10.18
N LEU A 156 14.93 -14.71 9.63
CA LEU A 156 15.39 -14.41 8.28
C LEU A 156 16.84 -14.86 8.08
N LEU A 157 17.71 -14.75 9.09
CA LEU A 157 19.13 -15.13 9.00
C LEU A 157 19.33 -16.61 8.61
N THR A 158 18.37 -17.48 8.94
CA THR A 158 18.42 -18.91 8.57
C THR A 158 18.05 -19.17 7.10
N LYS A 159 17.51 -18.16 6.41
CA LYS A 159 17.03 -18.26 5.02
C LYS A 159 17.96 -17.57 4.01
N LEU A 160 19.00 -16.90 4.45
CA LEU A 160 19.85 -16.04 3.61
C LEU A 160 20.45 -16.81 2.43
N ASP A 161 21.00 -18.02 2.67
CA ASP A 161 21.64 -18.82 1.62
C ASP A 161 20.64 -19.28 0.55
N LYS A 162 19.37 -19.53 0.93
CA LYS A 162 18.30 -19.87 -0.01
C LYS A 162 17.93 -18.66 -0.87
N LEU A 163 17.76 -17.50 -0.23
CA LEU A 163 17.38 -16.27 -0.90
C LEU A 163 18.49 -15.75 -1.83
N ALA A 164 19.76 -15.95 -1.48
CA ALA A 164 20.90 -15.58 -2.31
C ALA A 164 20.91 -16.30 -3.68
N LYS A 165 20.26 -17.47 -3.80
CA LYS A 165 20.15 -18.23 -5.05
C LYS A 165 19.26 -17.55 -6.11
N GLU A 166 18.48 -16.55 -5.74
CA GLU A 166 17.68 -15.76 -6.68
C GLU A 166 18.56 -14.93 -7.64
N ASN A 167 19.86 -14.74 -7.33
CA ASN A 167 20.82 -13.98 -8.15
C ASN A 167 20.36 -12.54 -8.50
N ASP A 168 19.52 -11.94 -7.65
CA ASP A 168 19.03 -10.59 -7.82
C ASP A 168 19.92 -9.62 -7.02
N PRO A 169 20.47 -8.55 -7.64
CA PRO A 169 21.38 -7.61 -6.96
C PRO A 169 20.73 -6.89 -5.76
N GLU A 170 19.44 -6.59 -5.85
CA GLU A 170 18.72 -5.92 -4.76
C GLU A 170 18.50 -6.87 -3.60
N ILE A 171 18.12 -8.13 -3.86
CA ILE A 171 18.07 -9.16 -2.82
C ILE A 171 19.41 -9.28 -2.13
N ASN A 172 20.52 -9.39 -2.88
CA ASN A 172 21.84 -9.51 -2.29
C ASN A 172 22.16 -8.32 -1.36
N SER A 173 21.80 -7.10 -1.76
CA SER A 173 21.96 -5.90 -0.93
C SER A 173 21.12 -5.97 0.36
N LEU A 174 19.87 -6.44 0.25
CA LEU A 174 18.98 -6.63 1.40
C LEU A 174 19.49 -7.71 2.36
N LEU A 175 20.10 -8.80 1.83
CA LEU A 175 20.68 -9.85 2.66
C LEU A 175 21.91 -9.35 3.45
N VAL A 176 22.72 -8.49 2.85
CA VAL A 176 23.81 -7.80 3.58
C VAL A 176 23.23 -6.90 4.68
N LEU A 177 22.18 -6.14 4.37
CA LEU A 177 21.50 -5.30 5.36
C LEU A 177 20.93 -6.14 6.52
N ALA A 178 20.31 -7.30 6.22
CA ALA A 178 19.80 -8.21 7.23
C ALA A 178 20.91 -8.71 8.19
N LYS A 179 22.05 -9.11 7.66
CA LYS A 179 23.21 -9.55 8.47
C LYS A 179 23.74 -8.47 9.43
N ASN A 180 23.60 -7.21 9.05
CA ASN A 180 24.12 -6.10 9.84
C ASN A 180 23.11 -5.58 10.90
N ASN A 181 21.80 -5.82 10.71
CA ASN A 181 20.74 -5.22 11.53
C ASN A 181 19.98 -6.24 12.40
N LEU A 182 20.08 -7.52 12.14
CA LEU A 182 19.42 -8.60 12.89
C LEU A 182 20.40 -9.42 13.72
#